data_fa81d51bb6ce7a3eba65b0a02a0b288f
#
_entry.id   fa81d51bb6ce7a3eba65b0a02a0b288f
#
_cell.length_a   1.000
_cell.length_b   1.000
_cell.length_c   1.000
_cell.angle_alpha   90.00
_cell.angle_beta   90.00
_cell.angle_gamma   90.00
#
_symmetry.space_group_name_H-M   'P 1'
#
loop_
_entity.id
_entity.type
_entity.pdbx_description
1 polymer ?
#
loop_
_entity_poly.entity_id
_entity_poly.type
_entity_poly.pdbx_seq_one_letter_code
_entity_poly.pdbx_strand_id
1 'polypeptide(L)'
;MNLRNNSTLNCQLLQSPDEISKMFHGLFDFINLLMPISEHDQKLCKKYFKPYTVKKGTLLEVEGTTHTHHNFIVSGYMRNFHHDEKGKEITTDINDGPRFFTSYYSFIQQTISNENLHCITDCKLLRINRKDNEIITRQGQNSQKYVEKILQYNLESSRQRVIDSNTLTAKERYLKMLKNHPAILRNVPINYIASYLGINAGSLSRIRQEISL
;
A
#
# COMPACT_ATOMS: atom_id res chain seq x y z
N MET A 1 -27.40 0.74 3.92
CA MET A 1 -26.87 1.54 5.05
C MET A 1 -25.72 2.37 4.52
N ASN A 2 -25.79 3.70 4.60
CA ASN A 2 -24.91 4.62 3.85
C ASN A 2 -23.46 4.64 4.37
N LEU A 3 -22.57 3.87 3.76
CA LEU A 3 -21.13 3.91 4.01
C LEU A 3 -20.41 5.11 3.34
N ARG A 4 -21.15 5.94 2.57
CA ARG A 4 -20.57 7.05 1.78
C ARG A 4 -20.14 8.29 2.59
N ASN A 5 -20.60 8.47 3.83
CA ASN A 5 -20.38 9.73 4.57
C ASN A 5 -19.23 9.73 5.58
N ASN A 6 -18.57 8.59 5.88
CA ASN A 6 -17.49 8.56 6.87
C ASN A 6 -16.06 8.65 6.29
N SER A 7 -15.89 8.48 4.97
CA SER A 7 -14.56 8.45 4.37
C SER A 7 -13.90 9.83 4.22
N THR A 8 -14.70 10.89 4.03
CA THR A 8 -14.20 12.26 3.82
C THR A 8 -13.72 12.94 5.11
N LEU A 9 -14.25 12.57 6.28
CA LEU A 9 -13.88 13.17 7.57
C LEU A 9 -12.54 12.68 8.12
N ASN A 10 -12.04 11.53 7.66
CA ASN A 10 -10.84 10.89 8.18
C ASN A 10 -9.59 11.06 7.28
N CYS A 11 -9.73 11.78 6.17
CA CYS A 11 -8.65 12.07 5.22
C CYS A 11 -8.48 13.58 5.08
N GLN A 12 -7.40 14.14 5.61
CA GLN A 12 -7.17 15.59 5.67
C GLN A 12 -5.90 15.97 4.91
N LEU A 13 -5.97 17.07 4.15
CA LEU A 13 -4.78 17.67 3.54
C LEU A 13 -3.81 18.14 4.62
N LEU A 14 -2.55 17.72 4.50
CA LEU A 14 -1.49 18.19 5.38
C LEU A 14 -1.07 19.61 4.97
N GLN A 15 -0.83 20.47 5.94
CA GLN A 15 -0.48 21.88 5.70
C GLN A 15 0.91 22.28 6.19
N SER A 16 1.55 21.48 7.04
CA SER A 16 2.90 21.77 7.54
C SER A 16 3.96 21.66 6.43
N PRO A 17 4.66 22.74 6.06
CA PRO A 17 5.64 22.73 4.97
C PRO A 17 6.80 21.73 5.22
N ASP A 18 7.30 21.66 6.47
CA ASP A 18 8.39 20.75 6.82
C ASP A 18 7.99 19.27 6.71
N GLU A 19 6.77 18.95 7.13
CA GLU A 19 6.25 17.58 7.00
C GLU A 19 6.02 17.22 5.53
N ILE A 20 5.46 18.14 4.74
CA ILE A 20 5.27 17.97 3.31
C ILE A 20 6.61 17.72 2.61
N SER A 21 7.63 18.51 2.94
CA SER A 21 8.98 18.32 2.40
C SER A 21 9.52 16.92 2.70
N LYS A 22 9.40 16.45 3.94
CA LYS A 22 9.81 15.09 4.34
C LYS A 22 9.06 13.99 3.58
N MET A 23 7.78 14.20 3.30
CA MET A 23 6.97 13.24 2.53
C MET A 23 7.48 13.10 1.10
N PHE A 24 7.81 14.23 0.44
CA PHE A 24 8.38 14.20 -0.91
C PHE A 24 9.79 13.62 -0.94
N HIS A 25 10.63 13.86 0.08
CA HIS A 25 11.92 13.17 0.19
C HIS A 25 11.73 11.65 0.22
N GLY A 26 10.80 11.13 1.03
CA GLY A 26 10.51 9.69 1.06
C GLY A 26 10.05 9.13 -0.29
N LEU A 27 9.26 9.90 -1.08
CA LEU A 27 8.90 9.51 -2.44
C LEU A 27 10.12 9.45 -3.36
N PHE A 28 10.97 10.48 -3.31
CA PHE A 28 12.14 10.56 -4.19
C PHE A 28 13.20 9.53 -3.81
N ASP A 29 13.39 9.27 -2.53
CA ASP A 29 14.28 8.20 -2.05
C ASP A 29 13.82 6.84 -2.57
N PHE A 30 12.51 6.54 -2.49
CA PHE A 30 11.95 5.31 -3.03
C PHE A 30 12.16 5.21 -4.56
N ILE A 31 11.90 6.28 -5.30
CA ILE A 31 12.13 6.26 -6.76
C ILE A 31 13.61 6.09 -7.08
N ASN A 32 14.51 6.77 -6.34
CA ASN A 32 15.97 6.68 -6.53
C ASN A 32 16.52 5.27 -6.26
N LEU A 33 15.86 4.44 -5.43
CA LEU A 33 16.23 3.02 -5.30
C LEU A 33 16.03 2.23 -6.59
N LEU A 34 15.08 2.67 -7.43
CA LEU A 34 14.74 2.00 -8.69
C LEU A 34 15.52 2.61 -9.88
N MET A 35 15.59 3.93 -9.92
CA MET A 35 16.37 4.72 -10.89
C MET A 35 16.40 6.21 -10.47
N PRO A 36 17.47 6.98 -10.86
CA PRO A 36 17.57 8.39 -10.54
C PRO A 36 16.39 9.20 -11.06
N ILE A 37 15.78 10.03 -10.19
CA ILE A 37 14.70 10.95 -10.56
C ILE A 37 15.25 12.31 -10.94
N SER A 38 14.85 12.85 -12.11
CA SER A 38 15.29 14.17 -12.57
C SER A 38 14.67 15.30 -11.74
N GLU A 39 15.33 16.46 -11.68
CA GLU A 39 14.76 17.65 -11.02
C GLU A 39 13.43 18.09 -11.65
N HIS A 40 13.29 17.93 -12.96
CA HIS A 40 12.04 18.23 -13.66
C HIS A 40 10.91 17.33 -13.16
N ASP A 41 11.15 16.03 -13.07
CA ASP A 41 10.15 15.07 -12.60
C ASP A 41 9.83 15.27 -11.11
N GLN A 42 10.82 15.64 -10.28
CA GLN A 42 10.57 16.02 -8.89
C GLN A 42 9.64 17.25 -8.77
N LYS A 43 9.83 18.27 -9.62
CA LYS A 43 8.95 19.44 -9.66
C LYS A 43 7.53 19.08 -10.06
N LEU A 44 7.36 18.19 -11.05
CA LEU A 44 6.04 17.66 -11.43
C LEU A 44 5.38 16.88 -10.27
N CYS A 45 6.12 16.00 -9.60
CA CYS A 45 5.60 15.29 -8.43
C CYS A 45 5.12 16.25 -7.34
N LYS A 46 5.92 17.26 -6.98
CA LYS A 46 5.55 18.28 -5.98
C LYS A 46 4.32 19.09 -6.37
N LYS A 47 4.10 19.31 -7.66
CA LYS A 47 2.95 20.06 -8.16
C LYS A 47 1.64 19.25 -8.10
N TYR A 48 1.69 17.97 -8.44
CA TYR A 48 0.50 17.17 -8.71
C TYR A 48 0.14 16.17 -7.61
N PHE A 49 1.11 15.61 -6.89
CA PHE A 49 0.80 14.83 -5.70
C PHE A 49 0.35 15.73 -4.55
N LYS A 50 -0.67 15.31 -3.84
CA LYS A 50 -1.21 16.03 -2.67
C LYS A 50 -0.94 15.25 -1.40
N PRO A 51 -0.39 15.91 -0.36
CA PRO A 51 -0.10 15.29 0.93
C PRO A 51 -1.37 15.16 1.78
N TYR A 52 -1.62 13.97 2.33
CA TYR A 52 -2.74 13.68 3.21
C TYR A 52 -2.29 12.98 4.48
N THR A 53 -3.02 13.26 5.57
CA THR A 53 -3.08 12.39 6.74
C THR A 53 -4.41 11.65 6.73
N VAL A 54 -4.36 10.35 7.04
CA VAL A 54 -5.54 9.47 7.05
C VAL A 54 -5.57 8.72 8.36
N LYS A 55 -6.72 8.73 9.03
CA LYS A 55 -6.88 8.10 10.33
C LYS A 55 -6.99 6.58 10.24
N LYS A 56 -6.49 5.92 11.28
CA LYS A 56 -6.68 4.48 11.51
C LYS A 56 -8.13 4.09 11.29
N GLY A 57 -8.35 2.92 10.68
CA GLY A 57 -9.67 2.36 10.43
C GLY A 57 -10.37 2.88 9.17
N THR A 58 -9.75 3.86 8.46
CA THR A 58 -10.34 4.41 7.24
C THR A 58 -10.21 3.41 6.09
N LEU A 59 -11.32 3.12 5.41
CA LEU A 59 -11.32 2.53 4.08
C LEU A 59 -11.09 3.66 3.07
N LEU A 60 -9.87 3.70 2.51
CA LEU A 60 -9.46 4.74 1.58
C LEU A 60 -10.03 4.50 0.18
N GLU A 61 -10.11 3.25 -0.23
CA GLU A 61 -10.75 2.76 -1.44
C GLU A 61 -11.59 1.53 -1.09
N VAL A 62 -12.72 1.35 -1.76
CA VAL A 62 -13.72 0.32 -1.41
C VAL A 62 -13.97 -0.60 -2.60
N GLU A 63 -14.01 -1.92 -2.35
CA GLU A 63 -14.40 -2.90 -3.37
C GLU A 63 -15.79 -2.59 -3.94
N GLY A 64 -16.04 -2.95 -5.18
CA GLY A 64 -17.28 -2.60 -5.88
C GLY A 64 -17.30 -1.15 -6.41
N THR A 65 -16.22 -0.38 -6.21
CA THR A 65 -16.09 0.99 -6.74
C THR A 65 -14.86 1.13 -7.63
N THR A 66 -14.81 2.20 -8.43
CA THR A 66 -13.60 2.56 -9.18
C THR A 66 -12.64 3.31 -8.30
N HIS A 67 -11.37 2.88 -8.26
CA HIS A 67 -10.33 3.58 -7.51
C HIS A 67 -9.96 4.89 -8.22
N THR A 68 -9.96 5.98 -7.47
CA THR A 68 -9.83 7.34 -8.02
C THR A 68 -8.45 7.94 -7.88
N HIS A 69 -7.60 7.34 -7.03
CA HIS A 69 -6.27 7.87 -6.74
C HIS A 69 -5.20 6.78 -6.78
N HIS A 70 -4.00 7.19 -7.20
CA HIS A 70 -2.78 6.44 -6.95
C HIS A 70 -2.14 6.96 -5.66
N ASN A 71 -1.84 6.07 -4.74
CA ASN A 71 -1.39 6.40 -3.39
C ASN A 71 0.07 5.98 -3.21
N PHE A 72 0.90 6.89 -2.71
CA PHE A 72 2.22 6.58 -2.18
C PHE A 72 2.17 6.70 -0.66
N ILE A 73 2.44 5.62 0.06
CA ILE A 73 2.46 5.61 1.51
C ILE A 73 3.84 6.03 1.97
N VAL A 74 3.89 7.13 2.74
CA VAL A 74 5.12 7.64 3.34
C VAL A 74 5.34 7.00 4.70
N SER A 75 4.28 6.85 5.49
CA SER A 75 4.33 6.20 6.80
C SER A 75 2.97 5.66 7.22
N GLY A 76 2.98 4.71 8.14
CA GLY A 76 1.81 3.97 8.60
C GLY A 76 1.71 2.60 7.95
N TYR A 77 0.71 1.81 8.39
CA TYR A 77 0.45 0.47 7.89
C TYR A 77 -0.92 0.42 7.24
N MET A 78 -0.96 -0.15 6.04
CA MET A 78 -2.18 -0.36 5.27
C MET A 78 -2.25 -1.80 4.79
N ARG A 79 -3.44 -2.24 4.44
CA ARG A 79 -3.66 -3.53 3.78
C ARG A 79 -4.60 -3.40 2.61
N ASN A 80 -4.40 -4.25 1.60
CA ASN A 80 -5.43 -4.61 0.65
C ASN A 80 -6.14 -5.88 1.14
N PHE A 81 -7.44 -5.92 0.97
CA PHE A 81 -8.24 -7.12 1.23
C PHE A 81 -9.49 -7.13 0.36
N HIS A 82 -10.04 -8.31 0.15
CA HIS A 82 -11.36 -8.53 -0.45
C HIS A 82 -12.19 -9.44 0.43
N HIS A 83 -13.48 -9.53 0.17
CA HIS A 83 -14.32 -10.51 0.81
C HIS A 83 -14.42 -11.77 -0.07
N ASP A 84 -14.31 -12.95 0.55
CA ASP A 84 -14.61 -14.21 -0.11
C ASP A 84 -16.15 -14.40 -0.24
N GLU A 85 -16.58 -15.48 -0.88
CA GLU A 85 -18.01 -15.80 -1.08
C GLU A 85 -18.81 -15.94 0.23
N LYS A 86 -18.13 -16.15 1.36
CA LYS A 86 -18.71 -16.24 2.70
C LYS A 86 -18.67 -14.92 3.47
N GLY A 87 -18.20 -13.84 2.84
CA GLY A 87 -18.04 -12.52 3.47
C GLY A 87 -16.86 -12.40 4.42
N LYS A 88 -15.91 -13.35 4.40
CA LYS A 88 -14.69 -13.29 5.20
C LYS A 88 -13.65 -12.41 4.50
N GLU A 89 -13.01 -11.51 5.27
CA GLU A 89 -11.90 -10.68 4.78
C GLU A 89 -10.64 -11.52 4.51
N ILE A 90 -10.14 -11.45 3.29
CA ILE A 90 -8.88 -12.07 2.85
C ILE A 90 -7.88 -10.96 2.56
N THR A 91 -6.86 -10.85 3.38
CA THR A 91 -5.77 -9.88 3.20
C THR A 91 -4.83 -10.36 2.10
N THR A 92 -4.74 -9.58 1.03
CA THR A 92 -3.91 -9.87 -0.15
C THR A 92 -2.55 -9.20 -0.09
N ASP A 93 -2.45 -8.04 0.57
CA ASP A 93 -1.19 -7.35 0.76
C ASP A 93 -1.18 -6.51 2.05
N ILE A 94 0.01 -6.35 2.65
CA ILE A 94 0.26 -5.44 3.79
C ILE A 94 1.42 -4.54 3.41
N ASN A 95 1.22 -3.23 3.51
CA ASN A 95 2.29 -2.26 3.32
C ASN A 95 2.98 -1.95 4.65
N ASP A 96 4.30 -1.98 4.66
CA ASP A 96 5.16 -1.75 5.83
C ASP A 96 6.18 -0.61 5.66
N GLY A 97 6.11 0.10 4.55
CA GLY A 97 7.11 1.13 4.30
C GLY A 97 6.79 2.03 3.12
N PRO A 98 7.66 3.00 2.81
CA PRO A 98 7.45 3.88 1.69
C PRO A 98 7.33 3.11 0.38
N ARG A 99 6.14 3.05 -0.21
CA ARG A 99 5.89 2.48 -1.54
C ARG A 99 4.55 2.93 -2.12
N PHE A 100 4.37 2.71 -3.41
CA PHE A 100 3.07 2.83 -4.05
C PHE A 100 2.15 1.67 -3.64
N PHE A 101 0.91 2.01 -3.28
CA PHE A 101 -0.06 1.05 -2.77
C PHE A 101 -1.46 1.39 -3.25
N THR A 102 -1.89 0.75 -4.30
CA THR A 102 -3.20 0.97 -4.96
C THR A 102 -3.46 -0.22 -5.87
N SER A 103 -4.72 -0.59 -6.09
CA SER A 103 -5.07 -1.45 -7.21
C SER A 103 -4.83 -0.69 -8.52
N TYR A 104 -3.57 -0.72 -9.00
CA TYR A 104 -3.09 0.11 -10.10
C TYR A 104 -3.86 -0.16 -11.39
N TYR A 105 -4.20 -1.43 -11.65
CA TYR A 105 -4.99 -1.81 -12.83
C TYR A 105 -6.35 -1.10 -12.82
N SER A 106 -7.11 -1.20 -11.72
CA SER A 106 -8.42 -0.54 -11.60
C SER A 106 -8.33 0.98 -11.67
N PHE A 107 -7.27 1.57 -11.11
CA PHE A 107 -7.00 3.00 -11.19
C PHE A 107 -6.75 3.46 -12.65
N ILE A 108 -5.93 2.74 -13.41
CA ILE A 108 -5.60 3.13 -14.80
C ILE A 108 -6.75 2.82 -15.75
N GLN A 109 -7.33 1.63 -15.67
CA GLN A 109 -8.40 1.19 -16.58
C GLN A 109 -9.78 1.74 -16.19
N GLN A 110 -9.91 2.35 -15.00
CA GLN A 110 -11.17 2.84 -14.45
C GLN A 110 -12.24 1.75 -14.38
N THR A 111 -11.81 0.54 -14.10
CA THR A 111 -12.69 -0.61 -13.85
C THR A 111 -13.07 -0.68 -12.38
N ILE A 112 -14.15 -1.39 -12.08
CA ILE A 112 -14.56 -1.70 -10.71
C ILE A 112 -13.48 -2.57 -10.06
N SER A 113 -13.01 -2.16 -8.88
CA SER A 113 -12.05 -2.93 -8.09
C SER A 113 -12.77 -3.95 -7.21
N ASN A 114 -12.16 -5.12 -7.05
CA ASN A 114 -12.57 -6.13 -6.08
C ASN A 114 -11.75 -6.04 -4.77
N GLU A 115 -11.01 -4.95 -4.56
CA GLU A 115 -10.17 -4.77 -3.38
C GLU A 115 -10.57 -3.54 -2.58
N ASN A 116 -10.45 -3.68 -1.27
CA ASN A 116 -10.49 -2.60 -0.29
C ASN A 116 -9.09 -2.16 0.06
N LEU A 117 -8.87 -0.85 0.24
CA LEU A 117 -7.64 -0.27 0.76
C LEU A 117 -7.90 0.32 2.15
N HIS A 118 -7.34 -0.30 3.20
CA HIS A 118 -7.64 -0.03 4.60
C HIS A 118 -6.41 0.46 5.38
N CYS A 119 -6.56 1.59 6.09
CA CYS A 119 -5.55 2.11 7.00
C CYS A 119 -5.58 1.37 8.34
N ILE A 120 -4.57 0.56 8.62
CA ILE A 120 -4.43 -0.19 9.88
C ILE A 120 -4.02 0.74 11.02
N THR A 121 -3.20 1.74 10.72
CA THR A 121 -2.76 2.81 11.64
C THR A 121 -3.09 4.17 11.04
N ASP A 122 -2.80 5.26 11.76
CA ASP A 122 -2.72 6.58 11.14
C ASP A 122 -1.64 6.55 10.05
N CYS A 123 -1.95 7.11 8.87
CA CYS A 123 -1.08 7.07 7.69
C CYS A 123 -0.81 8.47 7.14
N LYS A 124 0.39 8.68 6.59
CA LYS A 124 0.73 9.83 5.75
C LYS A 124 0.91 9.38 4.32
N LEU A 125 0.17 10.01 3.41
CA LEU A 125 0.08 9.62 2.00
C LEU A 125 0.37 10.79 1.08
N LEU A 126 1.06 10.52 -0.03
CA LEU A 126 1.01 11.38 -1.22
C LEU A 126 0.04 10.74 -2.20
N ARG A 127 -0.98 11.49 -2.62
CA ARG A 127 -2.05 11.00 -3.50
C ARG A 127 -2.09 11.80 -4.78
N ILE A 128 -2.31 11.12 -5.89
CA ILE A 128 -2.50 11.74 -7.19
C ILE A 128 -3.78 11.18 -7.83
N ASN A 129 -4.62 12.05 -8.35
CA ASN A 129 -5.78 11.63 -9.14
C ASN A 129 -5.37 11.26 -10.56
N ARG A 130 -6.27 10.62 -11.31
CA ARG A 130 -6.00 10.13 -12.66
C ARG A 130 -5.57 11.24 -13.63
N LYS A 131 -6.28 12.39 -13.64
CA LYS A 131 -5.97 13.49 -14.57
C LYS A 131 -4.55 14.02 -14.35
N ASP A 132 -4.20 14.26 -13.09
CA ASP A 132 -2.86 14.73 -12.71
C ASP A 132 -1.79 13.68 -13.02
N ASN A 133 -2.09 12.40 -12.81
CA ASN A 133 -1.20 11.29 -13.16
C ASN A 133 -0.94 11.23 -14.68
N GLU A 134 -1.97 11.41 -15.51
CA GLU A 134 -1.80 11.51 -16.96
C GLU A 134 -0.91 12.68 -17.37
N ILE A 135 -1.04 13.84 -16.69
CA ILE A 135 -0.19 15.01 -16.94
C ILE A 135 1.27 14.70 -16.62
N ILE A 136 1.55 14.13 -15.45
CA ILE A 136 2.92 13.72 -15.07
C ILE A 136 3.48 12.73 -16.09
N THR A 137 2.69 11.74 -16.50
CA THR A 137 3.13 10.73 -17.45
C THR A 137 3.50 11.32 -18.81
N ARG A 138 2.76 12.35 -19.26
CA ARG A 138 3.02 13.01 -20.57
C ARG A 138 4.15 14.04 -20.51
N GLN A 139 4.30 14.78 -19.40
CA GLN A 139 5.23 15.87 -19.28
C GLN A 139 6.57 15.47 -18.64
N GLY A 140 6.63 14.35 -17.95
CA GLY A 140 7.84 13.90 -17.28
C GLY A 140 8.86 13.34 -18.27
N GLN A 141 10.14 13.57 -17.96
CA GLN A 141 11.26 13.13 -18.78
C GLN A 141 11.44 11.61 -18.78
N ASN A 142 11.17 10.98 -17.63
CA ASN A 142 11.35 9.55 -17.44
C ASN A 142 10.12 8.86 -16.83
N SER A 143 8.97 9.51 -16.82
CA SER A 143 7.78 9.05 -16.11
C SER A 143 7.36 7.63 -16.49
N GLN A 144 7.41 7.26 -17.77
CA GLN A 144 7.09 5.92 -18.23
C GLN A 144 8.07 4.87 -17.67
N LYS A 145 9.36 5.20 -17.64
CA LYS A 145 10.39 4.31 -17.08
C LYS A 145 10.22 4.11 -15.57
N TYR A 146 9.83 5.18 -14.83
CA TYR A 146 9.52 5.05 -13.39
C TYR A 146 8.34 4.12 -13.17
N VAL A 147 7.25 4.31 -13.92
CA VAL A 147 6.06 3.44 -13.84
C VAL A 147 6.45 1.99 -14.14
N GLU A 148 7.21 1.75 -15.21
CA GLU A 148 7.70 0.42 -15.56
C GLU A 148 8.50 -0.23 -14.42
N LYS A 149 9.45 0.51 -13.83
CA LYS A 149 10.27 0.01 -12.71
C LYS A 149 9.45 -0.27 -11.47
N ILE A 150 8.49 0.57 -11.14
CA ILE A 150 7.57 0.36 -10.01
C ILE A 150 6.71 -0.88 -10.24
N LEU A 151 6.20 -1.08 -11.46
CA LEU A 151 5.41 -2.25 -11.81
C LEU A 151 6.25 -3.53 -11.79
N GLN A 152 7.48 -3.50 -12.29
CA GLN A 152 8.44 -4.62 -12.21
C GLN A 152 8.72 -5.00 -10.76
N TYR A 153 8.98 -4.02 -9.89
CA TYR A 153 9.19 -4.23 -8.46
C TYR A 153 7.96 -4.90 -7.79
N ASN A 154 6.77 -4.38 -8.06
CA ASN A 154 5.53 -4.93 -7.50
C ASN A 154 5.23 -6.35 -8.04
N LEU A 155 5.48 -6.59 -9.33
CA LEU A 155 5.30 -7.90 -9.96
C LEU A 155 6.23 -8.94 -9.34
N GLU A 156 7.52 -8.62 -9.16
CA GLU A 156 8.48 -9.55 -8.55
C GLU A 156 8.14 -9.84 -7.09
N SER A 157 7.74 -8.83 -6.32
CA SER A 157 7.24 -9.01 -4.96
C SER A 157 6.02 -9.96 -4.91
N SER A 158 5.08 -9.78 -5.83
CA SER A 158 3.88 -10.63 -5.91
C SER A 158 4.22 -12.06 -6.34
N ARG A 159 5.11 -12.22 -7.34
CA ARG A 159 5.62 -13.52 -7.80
C ARG A 159 6.30 -14.27 -6.66
N GLN A 160 7.14 -13.59 -5.87
CA GLN A 160 7.83 -14.22 -4.75
C GLN A 160 6.84 -14.70 -3.67
N ARG A 161 5.76 -13.94 -3.41
CA ARG A 161 4.70 -14.37 -2.48
C ARG A 161 3.99 -15.64 -2.96
N VAL A 162 3.73 -15.76 -4.24
CA VAL A 162 3.12 -16.97 -4.83
C VAL A 162 4.06 -18.17 -4.67
N ILE A 163 5.35 -18.00 -4.95
CA ILE A 163 6.36 -19.05 -4.73
C ILE A 163 6.38 -19.47 -3.25
N ASP A 164 6.50 -18.51 -2.35
CA ASP A 164 6.55 -18.77 -0.91
C ASP A 164 5.27 -19.48 -0.41
N SER A 165 4.11 -19.11 -0.94
CA SER A 165 2.85 -19.76 -0.60
C SER A 165 2.81 -21.24 -1.01
N ASN A 166 3.44 -21.58 -2.12
CA ASN A 166 3.43 -22.93 -2.69
C ASN A 166 4.57 -23.81 -2.16
N THR A 167 5.66 -23.22 -1.69
CA THR A 167 6.88 -23.97 -1.35
C THR A 167 7.23 -23.97 0.14
N LEU A 168 6.75 -22.98 0.90
CA LEU A 168 7.07 -22.83 2.32
C LEU A 168 5.87 -23.21 3.21
N THR A 169 6.16 -23.81 4.34
CA THR A 169 5.19 -23.99 5.43
C THR A 169 4.75 -22.66 6.03
N ALA A 170 3.63 -22.63 6.74
CA ALA A 170 3.17 -21.44 7.44
C ALA A 170 4.22 -20.87 8.42
N LYS A 171 4.93 -21.77 9.13
CA LYS A 171 6.01 -21.40 10.06
C LYS A 171 7.18 -20.73 9.34
N GLU A 172 7.61 -21.28 8.20
CA GLU A 172 8.69 -20.70 7.39
C GLU A 172 8.30 -19.34 6.79
N ARG A 173 7.06 -19.19 6.31
CA ARG A 173 6.56 -17.88 5.84
C ARG A 173 6.54 -16.86 6.98
N TYR A 174 6.14 -17.25 8.18
CA TYR A 174 6.17 -16.38 9.35
C TYR A 174 7.61 -16.00 9.73
N LEU A 175 8.56 -16.94 9.75
CA LEU A 175 9.97 -16.68 10.02
C LEU A 175 10.59 -15.74 8.97
N LYS A 176 10.26 -15.92 7.70
CA LYS A 176 10.66 -15.02 6.61
C LYS A 176 10.13 -13.61 6.83
N MET A 177 8.87 -13.49 7.23
CA MET A 177 8.25 -12.20 7.57
C MET A 177 8.89 -11.55 8.80
N LEU A 178 9.20 -12.34 9.83
CA LEU A 178 9.90 -11.88 11.04
C LEU A 178 11.28 -11.30 10.72
N LYS A 179 12.00 -11.96 9.82
CA LYS A 179 13.33 -11.51 9.37
C LYS A 179 13.27 -10.25 8.52
N ASN A 180 12.36 -10.20 7.54
CA ASN A 180 12.36 -9.16 6.52
C ASN A 180 11.48 -7.96 6.89
N HIS A 181 10.39 -8.17 7.65
CA HIS A 181 9.37 -7.18 7.97
C HIS A 181 8.98 -7.18 9.46
N PRO A 182 9.96 -7.10 10.39
CA PRO A 182 9.66 -7.19 11.85
C PRO A 182 8.71 -6.10 12.33
N ALA A 183 8.67 -4.98 11.64
CA ALA A 183 7.78 -3.86 11.96
C ALA A 183 6.29 -4.19 11.72
N ILE A 184 5.96 -4.99 10.71
CA ILE A 184 4.59 -5.48 10.49
C ILE A 184 4.12 -6.28 11.72
N LEU A 185 4.95 -7.18 12.22
CA LEU A 185 4.59 -8.07 13.32
C LEU A 185 4.33 -7.34 14.65
N ARG A 186 4.87 -6.13 14.79
CA ARG A 186 4.66 -5.28 15.97
C ARG A 186 3.46 -4.34 15.86
N ASN A 187 3.11 -3.93 14.64
CA ASN A 187 2.15 -2.84 14.42
C ASN A 187 0.84 -3.27 13.76
N VAL A 188 0.80 -4.46 13.19
CA VAL A 188 -0.38 -4.97 12.48
C VAL A 188 -1.09 -6.03 13.34
N PRO A 189 -2.43 -5.98 13.45
CA PRO A 189 -3.21 -6.99 14.17
C PRO A 189 -2.95 -8.41 13.68
N ILE A 190 -2.86 -9.35 14.61
CA ILE A 190 -2.55 -10.77 14.34
C ILE A 190 -3.50 -11.41 13.32
N ASN A 191 -4.78 -11.01 13.32
CA ASN A 191 -5.77 -11.52 12.39
C ASN A 191 -5.43 -11.16 10.93
N TYR A 192 -4.95 -9.95 10.68
CA TYR A 192 -4.56 -9.51 9.33
C TYR A 192 -3.28 -10.20 8.88
N ILE A 193 -2.31 -10.38 9.79
CA ILE A 193 -1.09 -11.14 9.51
C ILE A 193 -1.42 -12.60 9.20
N ALA A 194 -2.28 -13.24 10.00
CA ALA A 194 -2.69 -14.62 9.78
C ALA A 194 -3.40 -14.79 8.42
N SER A 195 -4.34 -13.87 8.10
CA SER A 195 -5.01 -13.84 6.81
C SER A 195 -4.02 -13.69 5.65
N TYR A 196 -3.06 -12.77 5.76
CA TYR A 196 -2.00 -12.56 4.77
C TYR A 196 -1.11 -13.80 4.57
N LEU A 197 -0.82 -14.54 5.67
CA LEU A 197 -0.06 -15.79 5.63
C LEU A 197 -0.91 -17.01 5.19
N GLY A 198 -2.20 -16.83 4.92
CA GLY A 198 -3.10 -17.91 4.51
C GLY A 198 -3.42 -18.91 5.62
N ILE A 199 -3.39 -18.50 6.89
CA ILE A 199 -3.71 -19.33 8.06
C ILE A 199 -4.73 -18.64 8.97
N ASN A 200 -5.24 -19.37 9.97
CA ASN A 200 -6.07 -18.75 11.01
C ASN A 200 -5.22 -18.18 12.16
N ALA A 201 -5.80 -17.24 12.93
CA ALA A 201 -5.11 -16.56 14.01
C ALA A 201 -4.64 -17.52 15.13
N GLY A 202 -5.39 -18.60 15.41
CA GLY A 202 -5.01 -19.61 16.38
C GLY A 202 -3.74 -20.38 15.97
N SER A 203 -3.63 -20.74 14.69
CA SER A 203 -2.41 -21.36 14.14
C SER A 203 -1.20 -20.40 14.21
N LEU A 204 -1.40 -19.13 13.90
CA LEU A 204 -0.34 -18.14 14.01
C LEU A 204 0.09 -17.94 15.48
N SER A 205 -0.84 -17.92 16.42
CA SER A 205 -0.52 -17.83 17.85
C SER A 205 0.34 -19.00 18.33
N ARG A 206 0.03 -20.24 17.90
CA ARG A 206 0.85 -21.43 18.22
C ARG A 206 2.26 -21.30 17.64
N ILE A 207 2.39 -20.93 16.36
CA ILE A 207 3.69 -20.69 15.72
C ILE A 207 4.52 -19.68 16.50
N ARG A 208 3.91 -18.58 16.97
CA ARG A 208 4.60 -17.56 17.76
C ARG A 208 5.09 -18.09 19.11
N GLN A 209 4.27 -18.89 19.80
CA GLN A 209 4.66 -19.54 21.06
C GLN A 209 5.85 -20.50 20.88
N GLU A 210 5.84 -21.31 19.83
CA GLU A 210 6.94 -22.24 19.52
C GLU A 210 8.27 -21.54 19.20
N ILE A 211 8.23 -20.32 18.68
CA ILE A 211 9.43 -19.56 18.30
C ILE A 211 9.96 -18.73 19.48
N SER A 212 9.10 -18.40 20.44
CA SER A 212 9.47 -17.60 21.62
C SER A 212 10.07 -18.47 22.75
N LEU A 213 10.10 -19.77 22.55
CA LEU A 213 10.76 -20.77 23.41
C LEU A 213 12.16 -21.09 22.89
#